data_2633a5e385c9d2efaee2ef1151c3a0b6
#
_entry.id   2633a5e385c9d2efaee2ef1151c3a0b6
#
_cell.length_a   1.000
_cell.length_b   1.000
_cell.length_c   1.000
_cell.angle_alpha   90.00
_cell.angle_beta   90.00
_cell.angle_gamma   90.00
#
_symmetry.space_group_name_H-M   'P 1'
#
loop_
_entity.id
_entity.type
_entity.pdbx_description
1 polymer ?
#
loop_
_entity_poly.entity_id
_entity_poly.type
_entity_poly.pdbx_seq_one_letter_code
_entity_poly.pdbx_strand_id
1 'polypeptide(L)'
;MIAGIGVDIVELKRMKEVIEKNEKFIDRVLTPEERNLFDQLGEKRQVEFLGGRFACKEAFSKAYGTGIGKVKLTDVEVLREENGRPIVTKSPFEGKVHVSISHTEIMAIAQIILEDD
;
A
#
# COMPACT_ATOMS: atom_id res chain seq x y z
N MET A 1 13.04 13.88 13.01
CA MET A 1 12.15 14.96 12.53
C MET A 1 11.22 14.42 11.43
N ILE A 2 9.99 14.82 11.47
CA ILE A 2 9.03 14.40 10.45
C ILE A 2 9.38 15.05 9.11
N ALA A 3 9.59 14.23 8.11
CA ALA A 3 9.96 14.70 6.78
C ALA A 3 8.76 14.75 5.82
N GLY A 4 7.70 14.01 6.13
CA GLY A 4 6.51 14.02 5.28
C GLY A 4 5.38 13.22 5.88
N ILE A 5 4.16 13.58 5.50
CA ILE A 5 2.94 12.91 5.94
C ILE A 5 2.06 12.72 4.72
N GLY A 6 1.49 11.54 4.57
CA GLY A 6 0.57 11.26 3.48
C GLY A 6 -0.58 10.40 3.96
N VAL A 7 -1.73 10.60 3.36
CA VAL A 7 -2.92 9.80 3.61
C VAL A 7 -3.64 9.58 2.29
N ASP A 8 -4.22 8.40 2.13
CA ASP A 8 -5.01 8.11 0.96
C ASP A 8 -6.18 7.21 1.34
N ILE A 9 -7.23 7.27 0.55
CA ILE A 9 -8.45 6.51 0.77
C ILE A 9 -8.87 5.88 -0.55
N VAL A 10 -9.28 4.62 -0.53
CA VAL A 10 -9.59 3.84 -1.72
C VAL A 10 -10.93 3.12 -1.54
N GLU A 11 -11.78 3.18 -2.55
CA GLU A 11 -13.02 2.43 -2.55
C GLU A 11 -12.75 0.96 -2.88
N LEU A 12 -13.18 0.05 -2.02
CA LEU A 12 -12.94 -1.38 -2.20
C LEU A 12 -13.68 -1.95 -3.41
N LYS A 13 -14.84 -1.41 -3.74
CA LYS A 13 -15.58 -1.81 -4.93
C LYS A 13 -14.73 -1.66 -6.20
N ARG A 14 -13.97 -0.57 -6.26
CA ARG A 14 -13.06 -0.32 -7.38
C ARG A 14 -11.95 -1.35 -7.45
N MET A 15 -11.42 -1.74 -6.31
CA MET A 15 -10.37 -2.77 -6.24
C MET A 15 -10.91 -4.13 -6.66
N LYS A 16 -12.14 -4.45 -6.28
CA LYS A 16 -12.79 -5.68 -6.69
C LYS A 16 -12.92 -5.76 -8.22
N GLU A 17 -13.35 -4.68 -8.84
CA GLU A 17 -13.46 -4.60 -10.30
C GLU A 17 -12.11 -4.78 -10.98
N VAL A 18 -11.07 -4.19 -10.42
CA VAL A 18 -9.70 -4.30 -10.94
C VAL A 18 -9.23 -5.75 -10.89
N ILE A 19 -9.44 -6.43 -9.76
CA ILE A 19 -9.03 -7.83 -9.60
C ILE A 19 -9.73 -8.72 -10.64
N GLU A 20 -11.01 -8.47 -10.88
CA GLU A 20 -11.80 -9.26 -11.82
C GLU A 20 -11.44 -9.01 -13.29
N LYS A 21 -11.07 -7.78 -13.63
CA LYS A 21 -10.96 -7.36 -15.03
C LYS A 21 -9.55 -7.01 -15.50
N ASN A 22 -8.63 -6.77 -14.59
CA ASN A 22 -7.31 -6.27 -14.97
C ASN A 22 -6.21 -6.85 -14.07
N GLU A 23 -5.88 -8.10 -14.32
CA GLU A 23 -4.87 -8.81 -13.54
C GLU A 23 -3.49 -8.14 -13.60
N LYS A 24 -3.18 -7.49 -14.71
CA LYS A 24 -1.90 -6.80 -14.88
C LYS A 24 -1.73 -5.64 -13.90
N PHE A 25 -2.83 -5.01 -13.51
CA PHE A 25 -2.79 -3.93 -12.53
C PHE A 25 -2.30 -4.43 -11.18
N ILE A 26 -2.69 -5.65 -10.81
CA ILE A 26 -2.25 -6.24 -9.53
C ILE A 26 -0.73 -6.26 -9.46
N ASP A 27 -0.06 -6.68 -10.53
CA ASP A 27 1.40 -6.75 -10.56
C ASP A 27 2.07 -5.38 -10.68
N ARG A 28 1.34 -4.35 -11.11
CA ARG A 28 1.84 -2.98 -11.08
C ARG A 28 1.81 -2.40 -9.67
N VAL A 29 0.89 -2.89 -8.85
CA VAL A 29 0.73 -2.41 -7.47
C VAL A 29 1.61 -3.20 -6.52
N LEU A 30 1.60 -4.53 -6.65
CA LEU A 30 2.22 -5.44 -5.69
C LEU A 30 3.60 -5.91 -6.14
N THR A 31 4.55 -5.90 -5.20
CA THR A 31 5.84 -6.55 -5.40
C THR A 31 5.64 -8.07 -5.41
N PRO A 32 6.63 -8.86 -5.85
CA PRO A 32 6.52 -10.32 -5.79
C PRO A 32 6.21 -10.86 -4.40
N GLU A 33 6.81 -10.30 -3.36
CA GLU A 33 6.53 -10.73 -1.98
C GLU A 33 5.11 -10.39 -1.55
N GLU A 34 4.62 -9.19 -1.89
CA GLU A 34 3.24 -8.81 -1.63
C GLU A 34 2.27 -9.70 -2.39
N ARG A 35 2.61 -10.03 -3.65
CA ARG A 35 1.78 -10.92 -4.47
C ARG A 35 1.67 -12.31 -3.86
N ASN A 36 2.74 -12.82 -3.25
CA ASN A 36 2.70 -14.10 -2.55
C ASN A 36 1.69 -14.09 -1.40
N LEU A 37 1.66 -12.99 -0.63
CA LEU A 37 0.67 -12.85 0.44
C LEU A 37 -0.76 -12.78 -0.14
N PHE A 38 -0.93 -11.99 -1.18
CA PHE A 38 -2.21 -11.80 -1.87
C PHE A 38 -2.78 -13.14 -2.37
N ASP A 39 -1.94 -13.95 -3.00
CA ASP A 39 -2.37 -15.21 -3.60
C ASP A 39 -2.87 -16.23 -2.57
N GLN A 40 -2.50 -16.07 -1.31
CA GLN A 40 -2.92 -16.97 -0.23
C GLN A 40 -4.27 -16.58 0.39
N LEU A 41 -4.82 -15.43 0.00
CA LEU A 41 -6.05 -14.90 0.57
C LEU A 41 -7.27 -15.28 -0.26
N GLY A 42 -8.44 -15.37 0.39
CA GLY A 42 -9.71 -15.52 -0.30
C GLY A 42 -10.15 -14.20 -0.92
N GLU A 43 -11.19 -14.25 -1.74
CA GLU A 43 -11.63 -13.10 -2.54
C GLU A 43 -11.83 -11.82 -1.73
N LYS A 44 -12.54 -11.89 -0.62
CA LYS A 44 -12.82 -10.71 0.19
C LYS A 44 -11.54 -10.10 0.76
N ARG A 45 -10.65 -10.95 1.27
CA ARG A 45 -9.40 -10.51 1.85
C ARG A 45 -8.45 -9.96 0.79
N GLN A 46 -8.52 -10.48 -0.43
CA GLN A 46 -7.73 -9.96 -1.55
C GLN A 46 -8.11 -8.53 -1.89
N VAL A 47 -9.40 -8.21 -1.87
CA VAL A 47 -9.89 -6.87 -2.14
C VAL A 47 -9.38 -5.90 -1.06
N GLU A 48 -9.49 -6.29 0.20
CA GLU A 48 -9.02 -5.48 1.33
C GLU A 48 -7.51 -5.29 1.28
N PHE A 49 -6.78 -6.35 0.97
CA PHE A 49 -5.32 -6.34 0.88
C PHE A 49 -4.85 -5.41 -0.24
N LEU A 50 -5.38 -5.58 -1.43
CA LEU A 50 -5.00 -4.75 -2.57
C LEU A 50 -5.34 -3.28 -2.32
N GLY A 51 -6.54 -3.03 -1.78
CA GLY A 51 -6.97 -1.67 -1.45
C GLY A 51 -6.06 -1.01 -0.44
N GLY A 52 -5.71 -1.73 0.63
CA GLY A 52 -4.82 -1.24 1.66
C GLY A 52 -3.41 -0.96 1.14
N ARG A 53 -2.85 -1.88 0.35
CA ARG A 53 -1.52 -1.68 -0.24
C ARG A 53 -1.51 -0.54 -1.24
N PHE A 54 -2.52 -0.46 -2.09
CA PHE A 54 -2.63 0.65 -3.04
C PHE A 54 -2.70 1.98 -2.30
N ALA A 55 -3.55 2.08 -1.28
CA ALA A 55 -3.68 3.30 -0.48
C ALA A 55 -2.34 3.67 0.20
N CYS A 56 -1.61 2.68 0.71
CA CYS A 56 -0.29 2.92 1.32
C CYS A 56 0.69 3.55 0.34
N LYS A 57 0.74 3.02 -0.86
CA LYS A 57 1.71 3.47 -1.86
C LYS A 57 1.37 4.85 -2.39
N GLU A 58 0.08 5.14 -2.53
CA GLU A 58 -0.39 6.48 -2.87
C GLU A 58 -0.07 7.47 -1.73
N ALA A 59 -0.33 7.07 -0.49
CA ALA A 59 0.00 7.88 0.68
C ALA A 59 1.50 8.14 0.77
N PHE A 60 2.32 7.12 0.47
CA PHE A 60 3.76 7.27 0.42
C PHE A 60 4.18 8.33 -0.60
N SER A 61 3.61 8.28 -1.80
CA SER A 61 3.92 9.24 -2.85
C SER A 61 3.61 10.68 -2.41
N LYS A 62 2.49 10.85 -1.71
CA LYS A 62 2.12 12.16 -1.17
C LYS A 62 3.10 12.63 -0.10
N ALA A 63 3.49 11.73 0.80
CA ALA A 63 4.43 12.06 1.88
C ALA A 63 5.82 12.39 1.34
N TYR A 64 6.23 11.67 0.30
CA TYR A 64 7.54 11.83 -0.32
C TYR A 64 7.61 13.09 -1.23
N GLY A 65 6.43 13.62 -1.61
CA GLY A 65 6.36 14.87 -2.35
C GLY A 65 6.57 14.78 -3.84
N THR A 66 6.71 13.57 -4.39
CA THR A 66 6.99 13.41 -5.82
C THR A 66 5.77 13.10 -6.66
N GLY A 67 4.65 12.72 -6.02
CA GLY A 67 3.48 12.25 -6.75
C GLY A 67 3.72 10.93 -7.46
N ILE A 68 2.66 10.42 -8.09
CA ILE A 68 2.72 9.18 -8.87
C ILE A 68 3.41 9.50 -10.20
N GLY A 69 4.52 8.94 -10.49
CA GLY A 69 5.20 9.17 -11.75
C GLY A 69 6.69 9.01 -11.62
N LYS A 70 7.25 9.49 -10.52
CA LYS A 70 8.66 9.30 -10.21
C LYS A 70 8.89 8.13 -9.29
N VAL A 71 7.89 7.78 -8.48
CA VAL A 71 7.94 6.61 -7.60
C VAL A 71 6.94 5.59 -8.16
N LYS A 72 7.45 4.44 -8.56
CA LYS A 72 6.58 3.34 -8.98
C LYS A 72 5.96 2.71 -7.74
N LEU A 73 4.76 2.18 -7.87
CA LEU A 73 4.08 1.53 -6.76
C LEU A 73 4.90 0.36 -6.20
N THR A 74 5.65 -0.33 -7.06
CA THR A 74 6.51 -1.44 -6.64
C THR A 74 7.84 -0.99 -6.03
N ASP A 75 8.14 0.30 -6.01
CA ASP A 75 9.31 0.83 -5.30
C ASP A 75 9.09 0.83 -3.80
N VAL A 76 7.84 0.69 -3.37
CA VAL A 76 7.45 0.62 -1.97
C VAL A 76 6.87 -0.76 -1.70
N GLU A 77 7.37 -1.43 -0.66
CA GLU A 77 6.85 -2.75 -0.30
C GLU A 77 6.35 -2.72 1.14
N VAL A 78 5.14 -3.24 1.35
CA VAL A 78 4.51 -3.29 2.66
C VAL A 78 4.15 -4.75 2.96
N LEU A 79 4.87 -5.33 3.88
CA LEU A 79 4.63 -6.71 4.33
C LEU A 79 3.97 -6.69 5.71
N ARG A 80 4.07 -7.78 6.43
CA ARG A 80 3.50 -7.90 7.78
C ARG A 80 4.53 -8.43 8.75
N GLU A 81 4.50 -7.95 9.97
CA GLU A 81 5.23 -8.55 11.07
C GLU A 81 4.47 -9.80 11.54
N GLU A 82 5.07 -10.59 12.41
CA GLU A 82 4.44 -11.81 12.93
C GLU A 82 3.08 -11.53 13.59
N ASN A 83 2.94 -10.37 14.23
CA ASN A 83 1.69 -9.97 14.88
C ASN A 83 0.64 -9.43 13.89
N GLY A 84 0.94 -9.43 12.59
CA GLY A 84 0.03 -8.96 11.55
C GLY A 84 0.13 -7.47 11.25
N ARG A 85 0.92 -6.71 12.00
CA ARG A 85 1.07 -5.28 11.79
C ARG A 85 1.79 -4.99 10.47
N PRO A 86 1.30 -4.05 9.65
CA PRO A 86 2.00 -3.71 8.41
C PRO A 86 3.35 -3.06 8.69
N ILE A 87 4.31 -3.37 7.85
CA ILE A 87 5.65 -2.80 7.94
C ILE A 87 6.17 -2.52 6.53
N VAL A 88 6.76 -1.35 6.34
CA VAL A 88 7.39 -1.00 5.06
C VAL A 88 8.78 -1.62 5.03
N THR A 89 8.98 -2.58 4.13
CA THR A 89 10.22 -3.33 4.02
C THR A 89 11.16 -2.79 2.94
N LYS A 90 10.63 -1.93 2.07
CA LYS A 90 11.41 -1.33 0.97
C LYS A 90 10.78 0.00 0.60
N SER A 91 11.59 1.03 0.44
CA SER A 91 11.15 2.31 -0.10
C SER A 91 12.35 3.14 -0.55
N PRO A 92 12.14 4.17 -1.39
CA PRO A 92 13.23 5.07 -1.79
C PRO A 92 13.60 6.10 -0.72
N PHE A 93 12.80 6.22 0.35
CA PHE A 93 13.12 7.13 1.45
C PHE A 93 14.17 6.50 2.37
N GLU A 94 15.22 7.22 2.69
CA GLU A 94 16.33 6.69 3.47
C GLU A 94 16.10 6.65 4.99
N GLY A 95 15.08 7.33 5.49
CA GLY A 95 14.77 7.32 6.91
C GLY A 95 13.77 6.24 7.28
N LYS A 96 13.09 6.44 8.39
CA LYS A 96 12.06 5.53 8.86
C LYS A 96 10.73 5.81 8.19
N VAL A 97 10.00 4.77 7.84
CA VAL A 97 8.66 4.88 7.26
C VAL A 97 7.68 4.22 8.23
N HIS A 98 6.76 5.02 8.73
CA HIS A 98 5.70 4.52 9.61
C HIS A 98 4.43 4.37 8.79
N VAL A 99 3.72 3.27 8.97
CA VAL A 99 2.52 2.98 8.19
C VAL A 99 1.39 2.52 9.09
N SER A 100 0.19 2.96 8.77
CA SER A 100 -1.03 2.48 9.39
C SER A 100 -2.09 2.28 8.32
N ILE A 101 -2.80 1.17 8.38
CA ILE A 101 -3.86 0.83 7.43
C ILE A 101 -5.11 0.48 8.22
N SER A 102 -6.24 0.99 7.76
CA SER A 102 -7.54 0.66 8.33
C SER A 102 -8.54 0.48 7.20
N HIS A 103 -9.59 -0.28 7.43
CA HIS A 103 -10.62 -0.43 6.43
C HIS A 103 -11.99 -0.66 7.05
N THR A 104 -13.01 -0.32 6.29
CA THR A 104 -14.39 -0.66 6.55
C THR A 104 -14.82 -1.67 5.47
N GLU A 105 -16.10 -1.95 5.39
CA GLU A 105 -16.61 -2.81 4.31
C GLU A 105 -16.52 -2.15 2.93
N ILE A 106 -16.42 -0.83 2.87
CA ILE A 106 -16.46 -0.09 1.61
C ILE A 106 -15.18 0.65 1.26
N MET A 107 -14.32 0.91 2.24
CA MET A 107 -13.14 1.76 2.05
C MET A 107 -11.92 1.18 2.72
N ALA A 108 -10.74 1.45 2.15
CA ALA A 108 -9.46 1.27 2.83
C ALA A 108 -8.80 2.64 2.93
N ILE A 109 -8.14 2.89 4.05
CA ILE A 109 -7.40 4.13 4.28
C ILE A 109 -6.00 3.77 4.77
N ALA A 110 -5.02 4.54 4.34
CA ALA A 110 -3.65 4.35 4.78
C ALA A 110 -3.02 5.69 5.11
N GLN A 111 -2.14 5.67 6.11
CA GLN A 111 -1.37 6.84 6.49
C GLN A 111 0.11 6.48 6.49
N ILE A 112 0.92 7.37 5.95
CA ILE A 112 2.38 7.23 5.92
C ILE A 112 2.98 8.44 6.62
N ILE A 113 3.94 8.19 7.49
CA ILE A 113 4.76 9.23 8.11
C ILE A 113 6.21 8.90 7.80
N LEU A 114 6.91 9.85 7.20
CA LEU A 114 8.34 9.74 6.91
C LEU A 114 9.10 10.49 7.99
N GLU A 115 10.07 9.81 8.59
CA GLU A 115 10.87 10.40 9.66
C GLU A 115 12.34 10.24 9.31
N ASP A 116 13.05 11.36 9.22
CA ASP A 116 14.49 11.33 8.98
C ASP A 116 15.24 11.32 10.32
N ASP A 117 16.46 10.89 10.27
CA ASP A 117 17.33 10.74 11.46
C ASP A 117 17.87 12.07 11.97
#